data_96d246c44324a1eadc31b7f54acdff0d
#
_entry.id   96d246c44324a1eadc31b7f54acdff0d
#
_cell.length_a   1.000
_cell.length_b   1.000
_cell.length_c   1.000
_cell.angle_alpha   90.00
_cell.angle_beta   90.00
_cell.angle_gamma   90.00
#
_symmetry.space_group_name_H-M   'P 1'
#
loop_
_entity.id
_entity.type
_entity.pdbx_description
1 polymer ?
#
loop_
_entity_poly.entity_id
_entity_poly.type
_entity_poly.pdbx_seq_one_letter_code
_entity_poly.pdbx_strand_id
1 'polypeptide(L)'
;MTYTLVSFHAHPDDEGLLTGGTLARAAAEGHRVVVVVATSGEAGLAANDPDAAALARVRSEELAASAEALGVARVVLLGHPDSGSVPGQRVGGGSGPFCELDPELVAIDLAAVLEEEDADALTTYDAAGGYGHPDHVQVHRVGQRAARLAGTPVVLEATVDRDLLLRATRLLRVGARVLPLPRMPDLTAAYTPHSDLTHRVDVRPQLGAKVRALQAHASQSGGGDSVRTLAFLLRLPSILRRRVLGTEWFREVGRTPGRQLLDDIFASCTNGPAPRGSRE
;
A
#
# COMPACT_ATOMS: atom_id res chain seq x y z
N MET A 1 15.04 9.03 18.26
CA MET A 1 15.13 7.55 18.12
C MET A 1 14.93 7.22 16.65
N THR A 2 15.62 6.24 16.13
CA THR A 2 15.43 5.73 14.76
C THR A 2 14.56 4.51 14.84
N TYR A 3 13.51 4.44 14.01
CA TYR A 3 12.59 3.31 13.91
C TYR A 3 12.76 2.60 12.57
N THR A 4 12.35 1.33 12.51
CA THR A 4 12.26 0.56 11.28
C THR A 4 10.79 0.38 10.88
N LEU A 5 10.45 0.87 9.69
CA LEU A 5 9.14 0.71 9.06
C LEU A 5 9.23 -0.32 7.95
N VAL A 6 8.46 -1.40 8.06
CA VAL A 6 8.23 -2.32 6.95
C VAL A 6 6.88 -2.03 6.32
N SER A 7 6.82 -1.89 4.99
CA SER A 7 5.57 -1.66 4.25
C SER A 7 5.31 -2.84 3.32
N PHE A 8 4.21 -3.56 3.55
CA PHE A 8 3.87 -4.77 2.82
C PHE A 8 2.76 -4.53 1.80
N HIS A 9 3.04 -4.85 0.54
CA HIS A 9 2.18 -4.61 -0.62
C HIS A 9 1.94 -5.87 -1.43
N ALA A 10 0.87 -5.88 -2.22
CA ALA A 10 0.54 -6.99 -3.12
C ALA A 10 1.40 -6.96 -4.39
N HIS A 11 1.44 -5.81 -5.07
CA HIS A 11 2.08 -5.67 -6.38
C HIS A 11 3.06 -4.50 -6.40
N PRO A 12 4.04 -4.50 -7.32
CA PRO A 12 4.81 -3.30 -7.64
C PRO A 12 3.89 -2.20 -8.18
N ASP A 13 3.86 -1.03 -7.57
CA ASP A 13 3.07 0.20 -7.78
C ASP A 13 2.17 0.58 -6.58
N ASP A 14 1.76 -0.38 -5.79
CA ASP A 14 0.89 -0.14 -4.63
C ASP A 14 1.53 0.75 -3.56
N GLU A 15 2.87 0.64 -3.38
CA GLU A 15 3.61 1.39 -2.37
C GLU A 15 3.50 2.91 -2.57
N GLY A 16 3.37 3.33 -3.83
CA GLY A 16 3.30 4.74 -4.19
C GLY A 16 1.99 5.42 -3.80
N LEU A 17 0.86 4.72 -3.90
CA LEU A 17 -0.46 5.35 -3.83
C LEU A 17 -0.93 5.62 -2.39
N LEU A 18 -0.96 4.59 -1.53
CA LEU A 18 -1.51 4.69 -0.19
C LEU A 18 -0.48 5.04 0.89
N THR A 19 0.80 4.75 0.66
CA THR A 19 1.86 4.86 1.66
C THR A 19 3.07 5.68 1.24
N GLY A 20 3.20 6.01 -0.06
CA GLY A 20 4.42 6.59 -0.62
C GLY A 20 4.85 7.90 0.04
N GLY A 21 3.90 8.74 0.43
CA GLY A 21 4.22 9.97 1.18
C GLY A 21 4.71 9.70 2.59
N THR A 22 4.11 8.75 3.29
CA THR A 22 4.51 8.30 4.62
C THR A 22 5.87 7.63 4.60
N LEU A 23 6.15 6.76 3.61
CA LEU A 23 7.46 6.14 3.42
C LEU A 23 8.55 7.20 3.19
N ALA A 24 8.30 8.15 2.29
CA ALA A 24 9.23 9.24 2.03
C ALA A 24 9.43 10.16 3.23
N ARG A 25 8.38 10.37 4.06
CA ARG A 25 8.48 11.13 5.29
C ARG A 25 9.36 10.41 6.32
N ALA A 26 9.09 9.12 6.55
CA ALA A 26 9.87 8.31 7.47
C ALA A 26 11.36 8.27 7.08
N ALA A 27 11.66 8.06 5.80
CA ALA A 27 13.03 8.09 5.29
C ALA A 27 13.70 9.47 5.48
N ALA A 28 12.99 10.57 5.19
CA ALA A 28 13.49 11.93 5.38
C ALA A 28 13.73 12.30 6.85
N GLU A 29 12.99 11.69 7.78
CA GLU A 29 13.14 11.84 9.23
C GLU A 29 14.26 10.94 9.79
N GLY A 30 14.94 10.15 8.94
CA GLY A 30 16.08 9.30 9.29
C GLY A 30 15.70 7.92 9.81
N HIS A 31 14.46 7.49 9.59
CA HIS A 31 13.99 6.14 9.89
C HIS A 31 14.40 5.16 8.79
N ARG A 32 14.54 3.87 9.16
CA ARG A 32 14.77 2.82 8.17
C ARG A 32 13.44 2.39 7.54
N VAL A 33 13.37 2.41 6.22
CA VAL A 33 12.18 2.03 5.46
C VAL A 33 12.48 0.82 4.58
N VAL A 34 11.67 -0.22 4.72
CA VAL A 34 11.75 -1.46 3.93
C VAL A 34 10.41 -1.67 3.23
N VAL A 35 10.42 -1.93 1.93
CA VAL A 35 9.26 -2.30 1.15
C VAL A 35 9.30 -3.78 0.85
N VAL A 36 8.22 -4.49 1.18
CA VAL A 36 8.03 -5.91 0.86
C VAL A 36 6.85 -6.02 -0.11
N VAL A 37 7.05 -6.74 -1.21
CA VAL A 37 6.00 -6.96 -2.21
C VAL A 37 5.78 -8.45 -2.38
N ALA A 38 4.51 -8.88 -2.33
CA ALA A 38 4.14 -10.28 -2.36
C ALA A 38 4.38 -10.93 -3.71
N THR A 39 4.04 -10.23 -4.81
CA THR A 39 4.08 -10.76 -6.18
C THR A 39 4.96 -9.90 -7.08
N SER A 40 5.38 -10.42 -8.21
CA SER A 40 6.07 -9.63 -9.25
C SER A 40 5.12 -8.88 -10.18
N GLY A 41 3.80 -9.05 -9.97
CA GLY A 41 2.78 -8.42 -10.79
C GLY A 41 2.71 -8.94 -12.23
N GLU A 42 3.17 -10.17 -12.47
CA GLU A 42 3.29 -10.79 -13.80
C GLU A 42 1.93 -11.01 -14.50
N ALA A 43 0.85 -11.12 -13.73
CA ALA A 43 -0.50 -11.29 -14.24
C ALA A 43 -1.23 -9.95 -14.51
N GLY A 44 -0.56 -8.83 -14.42
CA GLY A 44 -1.11 -7.52 -14.77
C GLY A 44 -1.58 -7.45 -16.24
N LEU A 45 -1.73 -6.23 -16.76
CA LEU A 45 -2.30 -5.91 -18.08
C LEU A 45 -1.74 -6.68 -19.27
N ALA A 46 -0.58 -7.30 -19.13
CA ALA A 46 0.08 -8.12 -20.13
C ALA A 46 -0.14 -9.63 -19.93
N ALA A 47 -1.18 -10.05 -19.23
CA ALA A 47 -1.50 -11.48 -19.04
C ALA A 47 -1.64 -12.29 -20.36
N ASN A 48 -1.70 -11.61 -21.50
CA ASN A 48 -1.64 -12.18 -22.85
C ASN A 48 -0.31 -11.90 -23.59
N ASP A 49 0.68 -11.29 -22.90
CA ASP A 49 1.99 -11.03 -23.50
C ASP A 49 2.81 -12.32 -23.44
N PRO A 50 3.37 -12.78 -24.57
CA PRO A 50 4.22 -13.96 -24.62
C PRO A 50 5.53 -13.80 -23.81
N ASP A 51 5.84 -12.62 -23.30
CA ASP A 51 7.05 -12.33 -22.53
C ASP A 51 6.76 -11.84 -21.10
N ALA A 52 6.05 -12.65 -20.31
CA ALA A 52 5.77 -12.37 -18.89
C ALA A 52 7.04 -12.14 -18.05
N ALA A 53 8.16 -12.79 -18.43
CA ALA A 53 9.44 -12.63 -17.75
C ALA A 53 10.05 -11.24 -18.03
N ALA A 54 9.93 -10.71 -19.23
CA ALA A 54 10.36 -9.36 -19.54
C ALA A 54 9.53 -8.32 -18.80
N LEU A 55 8.23 -8.53 -18.69
CA LEU A 55 7.35 -7.65 -17.92
C LEU A 55 7.73 -7.64 -16.42
N ALA A 56 7.93 -8.82 -15.81
CA ALA A 56 8.35 -8.93 -14.41
C ALA A 56 9.68 -8.19 -14.16
N ARG A 57 10.63 -8.26 -15.11
CA ARG A 57 11.88 -7.51 -15.02
C ARG A 57 11.65 -6.00 -15.07
N VAL A 58 10.86 -5.52 -16.05
CA VAL A 58 10.52 -4.09 -16.16
C VAL A 58 9.87 -3.59 -14.87
N ARG A 59 8.92 -4.33 -14.31
CA ARG A 59 8.27 -3.97 -13.06
C ARG A 59 9.22 -3.93 -11.86
N SER A 60 10.18 -4.85 -11.83
CA SER A 60 11.21 -4.83 -10.78
C SER A 60 12.13 -3.61 -10.90
N GLU A 61 12.49 -3.18 -12.11
CA GLU A 61 13.25 -1.97 -12.36
C GLU A 61 12.44 -0.71 -11.98
N GLU A 62 11.15 -0.67 -12.30
CA GLU A 62 10.22 0.40 -11.92
C GLU A 62 10.05 0.50 -10.40
N LEU A 63 9.90 -0.65 -9.72
CA LEU A 63 9.83 -0.72 -8.26
C LEU A 63 11.12 -0.20 -7.60
N ALA A 64 12.29 -0.54 -8.16
CA ALA A 64 13.56 -0.04 -7.67
C ALA A 64 13.66 1.49 -7.81
N ALA A 65 13.24 2.04 -8.95
CA ALA A 65 13.20 3.49 -9.18
C ALA A 65 12.18 4.21 -8.27
N SER A 66 11.02 3.58 -8.01
CA SER A 66 10.03 4.07 -7.05
C SER A 66 10.62 4.09 -5.63
N ALA A 67 11.25 2.99 -5.21
CA ALA A 67 11.90 2.86 -3.91
C ALA A 67 12.99 3.92 -3.70
N GLU A 68 13.83 4.17 -4.70
CA GLU A 68 14.84 5.24 -4.67
C GLU A 68 14.17 6.61 -4.50
N ALA A 69 13.11 6.90 -5.25
CA ALA A 69 12.38 8.16 -5.16
C ALA A 69 11.77 8.41 -3.77
N LEU A 70 11.41 7.34 -3.04
CA LEU A 70 10.85 7.37 -1.69
C LEU A 70 11.92 7.33 -0.58
N GLY A 71 13.18 7.07 -0.90
CA GLY A 71 14.24 6.89 0.08
C GLY A 71 14.18 5.55 0.84
N VAL A 72 13.59 4.52 0.21
CA VAL A 72 13.51 3.16 0.75
C VAL A 72 14.90 2.55 0.83
N ALA A 73 15.25 1.97 1.97
CA ALA A 73 16.57 1.37 2.21
C ALA A 73 16.72 -0.05 1.64
N ARG A 74 15.60 -0.79 1.54
CA ARG A 74 15.59 -2.18 1.05
C ARG A 74 14.24 -2.50 0.40
N VAL A 75 14.28 -3.26 -0.69
CA VAL A 75 13.11 -3.87 -1.32
C VAL A 75 13.24 -5.38 -1.24
N VAL A 76 12.17 -6.07 -0.87
CA VAL A 76 12.07 -7.53 -0.80
C VAL A 76 10.90 -7.98 -1.66
N LEU A 77 11.14 -8.92 -2.58
CA LEU A 77 10.10 -9.60 -3.35
C LEU A 77 9.91 -11.00 -2.78
N LEU A 78 8.68 -11.36 -2.36
CA LEU A 78 8.40 -12.71 -1.85
C LEU A 78 8.21 -13.72 -2.98
N GLY A 79 7.89 -13.25 -4.20
CA GLY A 79 7.85 -14.08 -5.39
C GLY A 79 6.63 -15.01 -5.50
N HIS A 80 5.52 -14.68 -4.81
CA HIS A 80 4.27 -15.41 -4.99
C HIS A 80 3.61 -15.07 -6.33
N PRO A 81 2.84 -16.00 -6.94
CA PRO A 81 2.12 -15.75 -8.18
C PRO A 81 1.01 -14.70 -7.99
N ASP A 82 0.94 -13.74 -8.91
CA ASP A 82 -0.12 -12.72 -8.96
C ASP A 82 -1.49 -13.35 -9.33
N SER A 83 -2.58 -12.87 -8.73
CA SER A 83 -3.93 -13.35 -9.05
C SER A 83 -4.52 -12.76 -10.34
N GLY A 84 -3.92 -11.71 -10.86
CA GLY A 84 -4.42 -10.96 -12.02
C GLY A 84 -5.62 -10.08 -11.71
N SER A 85 -5.93 -9.22 -12.69
CA SER A 85 -7.05 -8.27 -12.58
C SER A 85 -8.41 -8.88 -12.88
N VAL A 86 -8.46 -10.15 -13.34
CA VAL A 86 -9.69 -10.85 -13.73
C VAL A 86 -9.94 -12.04 -12.80
N PRO A 87 -11.07 -12.10 -12.06
CA PRO A 87 -11.41 -13.23 -11.22
C PRO A 87 -11.41 -14.56 -11.99
N GLY A 88 -10.68 -15.57 -11.46
CA GLY A 88 -10.59 -16.90 -12.07
C GLY A 88 -9.53 -17.07 -13.16
N GLN A 89 -8.76 -16.06 -13.49
CA GLN A 89 -7.63 -16.17 -14.40
C GLN A 89 -6.45 -16.81 -13.63
N ARG A 90 -6.04 -18.00 -14.02
CA ARG A 90 -4.84 -18.64 -13.47
C ARG A 90 -3.65 -18.34 -14.37
N VAL A 91 -2.62 -17.74 -13.80
CA VAL A 91 -1.34 -17.48 -14.46
C VAL A 91 -0.28 -18.35 -13.79
N GLY A 92 0.36 -19.23 -14.52
CA GLY A 92 1.44 -20.10 -14.04
C GLY A 92 1.00 -21.47 -13.51
N GLY A 93 1.86 -22.47 -13.68
CA GLY A 93 1.68 -23.85 -13.19
C GLY A 93 2.37 -24.04 -11.83
N GLY A 94 1.70 -23.68 -10.75
CA GLY A 94 2.25 -23.77 -9.40
C GLY A 94 1.18 -23.82 -8.31
N SER A 95 1.53 -23.47 -7.11
CA SER A 95 0.73 -23.54 -5.86
C SER A 95 -0.50 -22.62 -5.81
N GLY A 96 -0.98 -22.08 -6.92
CA GLY A 96 -2.12 -21.14 -6.97
C GLY A 96 -1.71 -19.67 -6.82
N PRO A 97 -2.64 -18.73 -7.14
CA PRO A 97 -2.39 -17.29 -6.99
C PRO A 97 -2.28 -16.88 -5.52
N PHE A 98 -1.58 -15.79 -5.25
CA PHE A 98 -1.29 -15.29 -3.89
C PHE A 98 -2.55 -15.20 -3.01
N CYS A 99 -3.67 -14.75 -3.54
CA CYS A 99 -4.93 -14.64 -2.79
C CYS A 99 -5.53 -15.99 -2.34
N GLU A 100 -5.12 -17.12 -2.95
CA GLU A 100 -5.59 -18.48 -2.63
C GLU A 100 -4.61 -19.26 -1.71
N LEU A 101 -3.39 -18.73 -1.48
CA LEU A 101 -2.41 -19.36 -0.61
C LEU A 101 -2.86 -19.33 0.85
N ASP A 102 -2.43 -20.31 1.64
CA ASP A 102 -2.64 -20.29 3.08
C ASP A 102 -1.91 -19.08 3.70
N PRO A 103 -2.64 -18.13 4.30
CA PRO A 103 -2.02 -16.93 4.86
C PRO A 103 -1.09 -17.23 6.05
N GLU A 104 -1.24 -18.38 6.73
CA GLU A 104 -0.32 -18.78 7.80
C GLU A 104 1.06 -19.15 7.24
N LEU A 105 1.11 -19.83 6.09
CA LEU A 105 2.38 -20.20 5.43
C LEU A 105 3.08 -18.98 4.87
N VAL A 106 2.37 -18.11 4.17
CA VAL A 106 2.96 -16.88 3.61
C VAL A 106 3.43 -15.92 4.70
N ALA A 107 2.73 -15.91 5.85
CA ALA A 107 3.10 -15.06 6.98
C ALA A 107 4.48 -15.41 7.57
N ILE A 108 4.97 -16.64 7.40
CA ILE A 108 6.31 -17.06 7.86
C ILE A 108 7.39 -16.28 7.10
N ASP A 109 7.23 -16.13 5.78
CA ASP A 109 8.21 -15.42 4.95
C ASP A 109 8.28 -13.93 5.30
N LEU A 110 7.11 -13.30 5.49
CA LEU A 110 7.05 -11.90 5.92
C LEU A 110 7.55 -11.73 7.35
N ALA A 111 7.23 -12.66 8.27
CA ALA A 111 7.70 -12.61 9.65
C ALA A 111 9.23 -12.67 9.73
N ALA A 112 9.86 -13.51 8.90
CA ALA A 112 11.32 -13.57 8.82
C ALA A 112 11.94 -12.20 8.42
N VAL A 113 11.30 -11.47 7.49
CA VAL A 113 11.76 -10.12 7.13
C VAL A 113 11.56 -9.15 8.29
N LEU A 114 10.40 -9.21 8.98
CA LEU A 114 10.11 -8.35 10.14
C LEU A 114 11.11 -8.57 11.28
N GLU A 115 11.49 -9.82 11.52
CA GLU A 115 12.48 -10.19 12.55
C GLU A 115 13.90 -9.75 12.14
N GLU A 116 14.30 -10.00 10.89
CA GLU A 116 15.60 -9.58 10.34
C GLU A 116 15.81 -8.07 10.46
N GLU A 117 14.77 -7.29 10.20
CA GLU A 117 14.79 -5.84 10.22
C GLU A 117 14.52 -5.23 11.60
N ASP A 118 14.21 -6.04 12.62
CA ASP A 118 13.74 -5.60 13.95
C ASP A 118 12.64 -4.54 13.84
N ALA A 119 11.58 -4.87 13.09
CA ALA A 119 10.58 -3.92 12.64
C ALA A 119 9.75 -3.36 13.79
N ASP A 120 9.78 -2.04 13.99
CA ASP A 120 8.96 -1.32 14.97
C ASP A 120 7.52 -1.15 14.51
N ALA A 121 7.33 -1.00 13.20
CA ALA A 121 6.01 -0.83 12.59
C ALA A 121 5.90 -1.57 11.26
N LEU A 122 4.72 -2.13 11.01
CA LEU A 122 4.32 -2.73 9.74
C LEU A 122 3.13 -1.95 9.17
N THR A 123 3.19 -1.55 7.90
CA THR A 123 2.00 -1.16 7.17
C THR A 123 1.49 -2.30 6.31
N THR A 124 0.17 -2.48 6.29
CA THR A 124 -0.57 -3.43 5.45
C THR A 124 -1.82 -2.74 4.92
N TYR A 125 -2.76 -3.44 4.27
CA TYR A 125 -4.03 -2.85 3.85
C TYR A 125 -5.12 -3.07 4.90
N ASP A 126 -6.22 -2.32 4.77
CA ASP A 126 -7.43 -2.55 5.56
C ASP A 126 -8.10 -3.90 5.23
N ALA A 127 -9.04 -4.32 6.06
CA ALA A 127 -9.70 -5.63 5.93
C ALA A 127 -10.49 -5.79 4.63
N ALA A 128 -10.91 -4.69 4.00
CA ALA A 128 -11.59 -4.71 2.71
C ALA A 128 -10.60 -4.86 1.53
N GLY A 129 -9.28 -4.78 1.78
CA GLY A 129 -8.27 -4.72 0.73
C GLY A 129 -8.41 -3.47 -0.14
N GLY A 130 -8.70 -2.34 0.50
CA GLY A 130 -8.97 -1.08 -0.17
C GLY A 130 -10.26 -1.14 -0.98
N TYR A 131 -10.15 -1.23 -2.29
CA TYR A 131 -11.29 -1.35 -3.20
C TYR A 131 -11.79 -2.79 -3.43
N GLY A 132 -11.27 -3.76 -2.67
CA GLY A 132 -11.71 -5.16 -2.70
C GLY A 132 -10.90 -6.10 -3.58
N HIS A 133 -9.64 -5.74 -3.92
CA HIS A 133 -8.77 -6.65 -4.67
C HIS A 133 -8.43 -7.89 -3.82
N PRO A 134 -8.55 -9.12 -4.35
CA PRO A 134 -8.30 -10.34 -3.58
C PRO A 134 -6.90 -10.40 -2.95
N ASP A 135 -5.87 -9.99 -3.69
CA ASP A 135 -4.48 -9.96 -3.19
C ASP A 135 -4.31 -8.90 -2.10
N HIS A 136 -5.02 -7.77 -2.15
CA HIS A 136 -4.97 -6.77 -1.07
C HIS A 136 -5.63 -7.30 0.21
N VAL A 137 -6.73 -8.04 0.10
CA VAL A 137 -7.34 -8.75 1.24
C VAL A 137 -6.35 -9.77 1.83
N GLN A 138 -5.60 -10.45 0.97
CA GLN A 138 -4.58 -11.40 1.41
C GLN A 138 -3.40 -10.70 2.11
N VAL A 139 -2.94 -9.55 1.61
CA VAL A 139 -1.93 -8.71 2.28
C VAL A 139 -2.37 -8.35 3.69
N HIS A 140 -3.64 -7.95 3.89
CA HIS A 140 -4.18 -7.71 5.22
C HIS A 140 -4.08 -8.95 6.12
N ARG A 141 -4.51 -10.12 5.64
CA ARG A 141 -4.50 -11.37 6.41
C ARG A 141 -3.09 -11.81 6.78
N VAL A 142 -2.18 -11.80 5.80
CA VAL A 142 -0.78 -12.19 5.96
C VAL A 142 -0.07 -11.21 6.88
N GLY A 143 -0.22 -9.90 6.67
CA GLY A 143 0.45 -8.87 7.45
C GLY A 143 0.13 -8.94 8.94
N GLN A 144 -1.16 -9.13 9.29
CA GLN A 144 -1.56 -9.29 10.69
C GLN A 144 -0.99 -10.55 11.35
N ARG A 145 -0.86 -11.65 10.59
CA ARG A 145 -0.27 -12.90 11.09
C ARG A 145 1.22 -12.78 11.28
N ALA A 146 1.90 -12.23 10.28
CA ALA A 146 3.34 -12.02 10.31
C ALA A 146 3.76 -11.10 11.48
N ALA A 147 3.03 -10.00 11.69
CA ALA A 147 3.30 -9.11 12.81
C ALA A 147 3.17 -9.81 14.17
N ARG A 148 2.19 -10.72 14.33
CA ARG A 148 2.06 -11.51 15.56
C ARG A 148 3.20 -12.51 15.73
N LEU A 149 3.63 -13.18 14.66
CA LEU A 149 4.75 -14.12 14.68
C LEU A 149 6.06 -13.43 15.06
N ALA A 150 6.37 -12.31 14.40
CA ALA A 150 7.57 -11.53 14.64
C ALA A 150 7.51 -10.67 15.92
N GLY A 151 6.31 -10.50 16.51
CA GLY A 151 6.11 -9.61 17.65
C GLY A 151 6.29 -8.13 17.31
N THR A 152 6.02 -7.72 16.07
CA THR A 152 6.05 -6.32 15.64
C THR A 152 5.00 -5.52 16.39
N PRO A 153 5.39 -4.46 17.13
CA PRO A 153 4.50 -3.82 18.11
C PRO A 153 3.39 -2.98 17.48
N VAL A 154 3.63 -2.37 16.31
CA VAL A 154 2.68 -1.47 15.66
C VAL A 154 2.30 -2.01 14.29
N VAL A 155 0.99 -2.20 14.06
CA VAL A 155 0.45 -2.59 12.74
C VAL A 155 -0.53 -1.51 12.28
N LEU A 156 -0.27 -0.95 11.11
CA LEU A 156 -1.02 0.13 10.50
C LEU A 156 -1.68 -0.35 9.21
N GLU A 157 -2.98 -0.30 9.15
CA GLU A 157 -3.76 -0.59 7.95
C GLU A 157 -3.87 0.67 7.10
N ALA A 158 -3.16 0.72 5.98
CA ALA A 158 -3.24 1.81 5.01
C ALA A 158 -4.60 1.78 4.31
N THR A 159 -5.26 2.91 4.22
CA THR A 159 -6.63 3.02 3.71
C THR A 159 -6.92 4.42 3.16
N VAL A 160 -8.17 4.65 2.78
CA VAL A 160 -8.71 5.96 2.43
C VAL A 160 -9.89 6.25 3.37
N ASP A 161 -10.07 7.51 3.76
CA ASP A 161 -11.27 7.94 4.48
C ASP A 161 -12.51 7.74 3.59
N ARG A 162 -13.26 6.66 3.84
CA ARG A 162 -14.45 6.28 3.09
C ARG A 162 -15.50 7.38 3.06
N ASP A 163 -15.73 8.03 4.19
CA ASP A 163 -16.77 9.06 4.29
C ASP A 163 -16.42 10.29 3.48
N LEU A 164 -15.14 10.68 3.47
CA LEU A 164 -14.63 11.75 2.62
C LEU A 164 -14.76 11.38 1.13
N LEU A 165 -14.39 10.15 0.78
CA LEU A 165 -14.48 9.64 -0.59
C LEU A 165 -15.94 9.61 -1.09
N LEU A 166 -16.88 9.12 -0.27
CA LEU A 166 -18.31 9.09 -0.60
C LEU A 166 -18.90 10.49 -0.72
N ARG A 167 -18.48 11.45 0.12
CA ARG A 167 -18.88 12.86 -0.03
C ARG A 167 -18.37 13.45 -1.34
N ALA A 168 -17.10 13.24 -1.67
CA ALA A 168 -16.50 13.71 -2.93
C ALA A 168 -17.23 13.13 -4.15
N THR A 169 -17.51 11.82 -4.15
CA THR A 169 -18.23 11.16 -5.26
C THR A 169 -19.66 11.64 -5.40
N ARG A 170 -20.37 11.93 -4.30
CA ARG A 170 -21.71 12.54 -4.34
C ARG A 170 -21.68 13.93 -4.97
N LEU A 171 -20.73 14.78 -4.59
CA LEU A 171 -20.56 16.12 -5.17
C LEU A 171 -20.25 16.04 -6.67
N LEU A 172 -19.36 15.14 -7.07
CA LEU A 172 -19.06 14.91 -8.49
C LEU A 172 -20.28 14.44 -9.27
N ARG A 173 -21.11 13.53 -8.73
CA ARG A 173 -22.36 13.07 -9.37
C ARG A 173 -23.38 14.19 -9.55
N VAL A 174 -23.46 15.14 -8.64
CA VAL A 174 -24.32 16.34 -8.80
C VAL A 174 -23.81 17.21 -9.95
N GLY A 175 -22.51 17.41 -10.06
CA GLY A 175 -21.88 18.14 -11.18
C GLY A 175 -21.98 17.40 -12.52
N ALA A 176 -22.00 16.06 -12.48
CA ALA A 176 -22.05 15.18 -13.66
C ALA A 176 -23.41 15.18 -14.40
N ARG A 177 -24.43 15.82 -13.87
CA ARG A 177 -25.68 16.07 -14.62
C ARG A 177 -25.44 16.92 -15.88
N VAL A 178 -24.29 17.55 -15.98
CA VAL A 178 -23.87 18.41 -17.10
C VAL A 178 -22.72 17.83 -17.93
N LEU A 179 -21.97 16.85 -17.39
CA LEU A 179 -20.85 16.19 -18.08
C LEU A 179 -20.94 14.66 -17.93
N PRO A 180 -20.75 13.87 -19.01
CA PRO A 180 -20.77 12.42 -18.92
C PRO A 180 -19.52 11.95 -18.13
N LEU A 181 -19.73 11.57 -16.85
CA LEU A 181 -18.71 10.91 -16.04
C LEU A 181 -18.80 9.39 -16.19
N PRO A 182 -17.68 8.67 -16.18
CA PRO A 182 -17.67 7.21 -16.17
C PRO A 182 -18.43 6.69 -14.94
N ARG A 183 -19.04 5.51 -15.06
CA ARG A 183 -19.68 4.83 -13.93
C ARG A 183 -18.63 4.57 -12.85
N MET A 184 -18.80 5.20 -11.70
CA MET A 184 -17.95 4.94 -10.54
C MET A 184 -18.38 3.63 -9.86
N PRO A 185 -17.44 2.79 -9.42
CA PRO A 185 -17.76 1.58 -8.68
C PRO A 185 -18.51 1.91 -7.38
N ASP A 186 -19.19 0.91 -6.83
CA ASP A 186 -19.76 1.03 -5.49
C ASP A 186 -18.65 0.96 -4.44
N LEU A 187 -18.41 2.07 -3.77
CA LEU A 187 -17.37 2.21 -2.74
C LEU A 187 -17.94 2.15 -1.31
N THR A 188 -19.19 1.74 -1.14
CA THR A 188 -19.84 1.74 0.18
C THR A 188 -19.24 0.72 1.15
N ALA A 189 -18.69 -0.38 0.63
CA ALA A 189 -17.99 -1.40 1.40
C ALA A 189 -16.45 -1.30 1.30
N ALA A 190 -15.92 -0.39 0.46
CA ALA A 190 -14.49 -0.17 0.27
C ALA A 190 -13.92 0.69 1.40
N TYR A 191 -12.64 0.49 1.70
CA TYR A 191 -11.88 1.33 2.63
C TYR A 191 -12.45 1.40 4.06
N THR A 192 -11.88 2.24 4.90
CA THR A 192 -12.23 2.36 6.34
C THR A 192 -13.13 3.57 6.58
N PRO A 193 -14.20 3.46 7.39
CA PRO A 193 -15.02 4.60 7.78
C PRO A 193 -14.21 5.59 8.62
N HIS A 194 -14.56 6.88 8.55
CA HIS A 194 -13.85 7.93 9.29
C HIS A 194 -13.79 7.66 10.80
N SER A 195 -14.84 7.06 11.38
CA SER A 195 -14.92 6.72 12.80
C SER A 195 -13.85 5.75 13.28
N ASP A 196 -13.29 4.93 12.38
CA ASP A 196 -12.36 3.86 12.71
C ASP A 196 -10.91 4.24 12.42
N LEU A 197 -10.71 5.41 11.79
CA LEU A 197 -9.37 5.93 11.50
C LEU A 197 -8.67 6.35 12.78
N THR A 198 -7.37 6.07 12.87
CA THR A 198 -6.51 6.46 13.98
C THR A 198 -5.47 7.48 13.58
N HIS A 199 -5.04 7.48 12.30
CA HIS A 199 -4.01 8.36 11.78
C HIS A 199 -4.48 9.11 10.53
N ARG A 200 -4.01 10.35 10.43
CA ARG A 200 -4.12 11.22 9.28
C ARG A 200 -2.79 11.92 9.05
N VAL A 201 -1.97 11.34 8.19
CA VAL A 201 -0.60 11.80 7.95
C VAL A 201 -0.58 12.88 6.87
N ASP A 202 -0.05 14.05 7.19
CA ASP A 202 0.20 15.11 6.21
C ASP A 202 1.49 14.81 5.45
N VAL A 203 1.34 14.41 4.19
CA VAL A 203 2.46 14.06 3.30
C VAL A 203 2.68 15.11 2.19
N ARG A 204 2.10 16.30 2.34
CA ARG A 204 2.29 17.38 1.35
C ARG A 204 3.75 17.83 1.19
N PRO A 205 4.60 17.80 2.23
CA PRO A 205 6.02 18.05 2.07
C PRO A 205 6.73 17.01 1.19
N GLN A 206 6.28 15.74 1.22
CA GLN A 206 6.85 14.63 0.47
C GLN A 206 6.13 14.35 -0.86
N LEU A 207 5.16 15.20 -1.24
CA LEU A 207 4.37 14.98 -2.45
C LEU A 207 5.22 14.87 -3.73
N GLY A 208 6.35 15.57 -3.78
CA GLY A 208 7.30 15.46 -4.89
C GLY A 208 7.91 14.06 -5.02
N ALA A 209 8.32 13.46 -3.90
CA ALA A 209 8.83 12.08 -3.85
C ALA A 209 7.74 11.09 -4.24
N LYS A 210 6.56 11.20 -3.62
CA LYS A 210 5.39 10.37 -3.93
C LYS A 210 5.02 10.40 -5.42
N VAL A 211 5.00 11.58 -6.04
CA VAL A 211 4.69 11.72 -7.48
C VAL A 211 5.77 11.08 -8.35
N ARG A 212 7.06 11.22 -8.01
CA ARG A 212 8.13 10.53 -8.76
C ARG A 212 8.02 9.01 -8.65
N ALA A 213 7.73 8.48 -7.46
CA ALA A 213 7.50 7.06 -7.26
C ALA A 213 6.34 6.54 -8.13
N LEU A 214 5.20 7.22 -8.11
CA LEU A 214 4.06 6.88 -8.97
C LEU A 214 4.38 6.97 -10.47
N GLN A 215 5.22 7.91 -10.89
CA GLN A 215 5.67 8.06 -12.28
C GLN A 215 6.67 6.99 -12.72
N ALA A 216 7.39 6.38 -11.77
CA ALA A 216 8.32 5.30 -12.07
C ALA A 216 7.60 4.07 -12.65
N HIS A 217 6.35 3.82 -12.28
CA HIS A 217 5.53 2.70 -12.76
C HIS A 217 4.87 2.98 -14.13
N ALA A 218 5.69 3.34 -15.13
CA ALA A 218 5.23 3.75 -16.46
C ALA A 218 4.56 2.59 -17.25
N SER A 219 5.02 1.33 -17.07
CA SER A 219 4.44 0.15 -17.73
C SER A 219 2.99 -0.08 -17.32
N GLN A 220 2.62 0.38 -16.12
CA GLN A 220 1.26 0.30 -15.61
C GLN A 220 0.33 1.34 -16.22
N SER A 221 0.84 2.30 -17.01
CA SER A 221 0.03 3.39 -17.58
C SER A 221 -0.85 3.01 -18.77
N GLY A 222 -0.84 1.75 -19.23
CA GLY A 222 -1.47 1.28 -20.47
C GLY A 222 -2.81 0.54 -20.35
N GLY A 223 -3.34 0.20 -19.15
CA GLY A 223 -4.58 -0.59 -19.09
C GLY A 223 -5.16 -0.75 -17.67
N GLY A 224 -6.37 -1.24 -17.51
CA GLY A 224 -7.06 -1.48 -16.23
C GLY A 224 -7.59 -0.21 -15.52
N ASP A 225 -8.50 -0.40 -14.57
CA ASP A 225 -9.17 0.73 -13.88
C ASP A 225 -8.26 1.44 -12.87
N SER A 226 -7.36 0.73 -12.19
CA SER A 226 -6.37 1.30 -11.26
C SER A 226 -5.40 2.23 -11.99
N VAL A 227 -4.97 1.83 -13.16
CA VAL A 227 -4.05 2.57 -14.02
C VAL A 227 -4.67 3.85 -14.56
N ARG A 228 -5.93 3.76 -14.99
CA ARG A 228 -6.66 4.97 -15.41
C ARG A 228 -6.80 5.94 -14.26
N THR A 229 -6.99 5.45 -13.04
CA THR A 229 -7.06 6.25 -11.83
C THR A 229 -5.72 6.92 -11.55
N LEU A 230 -4.60 6.19 -11.62
CA LEU A 230 -3.26 6.75 -11.40
C LEU A 230 -2.91 7.80 -12.45
N ALA A 231 -3.09 7.49 -13.73
CA ALA A 231 -2.85 8.43 -14.84
C ALA A 231 -3.72 9.69 -14.72
N PHE A 232 -4.98 9.55 -14.28
CA PHE A 232 -5.88 10.67 -14.00
C PHE A 232 -5.35 11.52 -12.84
N LEU A 233 -4.97 10.91 -11.71
CA LEU A 233 -4.45 11.61 -10.54
C LEU A 233 -3.17 12.39 -10.86
N LEU A 234 -2.27 11.82 -11.66
CA LEU A 234 -1.04 12.49 -12.07
C LEU A 234 -1.27 13.67 -13.02
N ARG A 235 -2.36 13.65 -13.81
CA ARG A 235 -2.75 14.75 -14.70
C ARG A 235 -3.51 15.88 -14.00
N LEU A 236 -3.91 15.70 -12.75
CA LEU A 236 -4.59 16.76 -12.00
C LEU A 236 -3.72 18.01 -11.88
N PRO A 237 -4.32 19.23 -11.93
CA PRO A 237 -3.62 20.45 -11.56
C PRO A 237 -2.98 20.33 -10.18
N SER A 238 -1.82 20.95 -9.98
CA SER A 238 -1.00 20.81 -8.76
C SER A 238 -1.79 21.04 -7.46
N ILE A 239 -2.71 22.00 -7.46
CA ILE A 239 -3.58 22.32 -6.31
C ILE A 239 -4.51 21.14 -5.97
N LEU A 240 -5.16 20.53 -6.98
CA LEU A 240 -6.04 19.39 -6.80
C LEU A 240 -5.27 18.13 -6.42
N ARG A 241 -4.14 17.89 -7.09
CA ARG A 241 -3.24 16.79 -6.78
C ARG A 241 -2.75 16.85 -5.33
N ARG A 242 -2.36 18.06 -4.85
CA ARG A 242 -1.97 18.28 -3.46
C ARG A 242 -3.09 17.99 -2.47
N ARG A 243 -4.36 18.23 -2.83
CA ARG A 243 -5.51 17.90 -1.99
C ARG A 243 -5.79 16.41 -1.94
N VAL A 244 -5.67 15.72 -3.09
CA VAL A 244 -6.01 14.29 -3.21
C VAL A 244 -4.89 13.40 -2.70
N LEU A 245 -3.62 13.68 -3.06
CA LEU A 245 -2.47 12.84 -2.72
C LEU A 245 -1.69 13.32 -1.49
N GLY A 246 -2.03 14.48 -0.93
CA GLY A 246 -1.27 15.11 0.17
C GLY A 246 -1.63 14.65 1.56
N THR A 247 -2.51 13.66 1.69
CA THR A 247 -2.90 13.07 2.99
C THR A 247 -3.01 11.57 2.84
N GLU A 248 -2.45 10.83 3.78
CA GLU A 248 -2.55 9.38 3.89
C GLU A 248 -3.22 9.00 5.20
N TRP A 249 -3.99 7.92 5.16
CA TRP A 249 -4.86 7.54 6.26
C TRP A 249 -4.54 6.13 6.71
N PHE A 250 -4.56 5.93 8.05
CA PHE A 250 -4.31 4.59 8.61
C PHE A 250 -5.26 4.31 9.78
N ARG A 251 -5.51 3.02 9.96
CA ARG A 251 -6.09 2.44 11.15
C ARG A 251 -5.02 1.59 11.84
N GLU A 252 -4.66 1.94 13.07
CA GLU A 252 -3.75 1.14 13.88
C GLU A 252 -4.53 -0.01 14.55
N VAL A 253 -4.06 -1.23 14.36
CA VAL A 253 -4.68 -2.43 14.91
C VAL A 253 -4.60 -2.41 16.44
N GLY A 254 -5.73 -2.66 17.10
CA GLY A 254 -5.79 -2.65 18.55
C GLY A 254 -5.92 -1.27 19.20
N ARG A 255 -5.77 -0.18 18.43
CA ARG A 255 -5.95 1.18 18.95
C ARG A 255 -7.38 1.67 18.80
N THR A 256 -7.94 2.20 19.90
CA THR A 256 -9.24 2.88 19.84
C THR A 256 -9.06 4.26 19.20
N PRO A 257 -9.89 4.63 18.19
CA PRO A 257 -9.86 5.96 17.59
C PRO A 257 -10.07 7.06 18.64
N GLY A 258 -9.21 8.07 18.59
CA GLY A 258 -9.32 9.24 19.46
C GLY A 258 -10.13 10.38 18.81
N ARG A 259 -10.41 11.44 19.57
CA ARG A 259 -11.04 12.66 19.03
C ARG A 259 -10.17 13.36 17.99
N GLN A 260 -8.87 13.23 18.11
CA GLN A 260 -7.88 13.77 17.18
C GLN A 260 -7.07 12.62 16.60
N LEU A 261 -6.98 12.58 15.27
CA LEU A 261 -6.16 11.61 14.57
C LEU A 261 -4.68 11.98 14.72
N LEU A 262 -3.85 10.96 14.86
CA LEU A 262 -2.39 11.13 14.93
C LEU A 262 -1.82 11.46 13.55
N ASP A 263 -0.78 12.29 13.52
CA ASP A 263 -0.03 12.63 12.30
C ASP A 263 1.30 11.86 12.19
N ASP A 264 1.70 11.15 13.25
CA ASP A 264 2.93 10.38 13.31
C ASP A 264 2.61 8.88 13.47
N ILE A 265 3.05 8.08 12.49
CA ILE A 265 2.85 6.62 12.48
C ILE A 265 3.66 5.91 13.59
N PHE A 266 4.70 6.54 14.12
CA PHE A 266 5.52 6.01 15.21
C PHE A 266 5.07 6.46 16.60
N ALA A 267 3.96 7.19 16.70
CA ALA A 267 3.45 7.70 17.99
C ALA A 267 3.20 6.59 19.01
N SER A 268 2.86 5.38 18.57
CA SER A 268 2.66 4.22 19.44
C SER A 268 3.95 3.48 19.79
N CYS A 269 5.00 3.60 18.97
CA CYS A 269 6.30 3.02 19.26
C CYS A 269 6.98 3.67 20.45
N THR A 270 6.70 4.96 20.71
CA THR A 270 7.27 5.71 21.83
C THR A 270 6.64 5.35 23.18
N ASN A 271 5.46 4.75 23.19
CA ASN A 271 4.68 4.41 24.39
C ASN A 271 4.72 2.90 24.73
N GLY A 272 5.48 2.10 23.97
CA GLY A 272 5.65 0.66 24.17
C GLY A 272 6.68 0.33 25.25
N PRO A 273 6.75 -0.95 25.72
CA PRO A 273 7.80 -1.41 26.61
C PRO A 273 9.17 -1.16 25.97
N ALA A 274 10.16 -0.84 26.81
CA ALA A 274 11.53 -0.49 26.43
C ALA A 274 12.11 -1.44 25.36
N PRO A 275 12.99 -0.92 24.45
CA PRO A 275 13.54 -1.69 23.36
C PRO A 275 14.10 -3.03 23.85
N ARG A 276 13.76 -4.11 23.13
CA ARG A 276 14.31 -5.44 23.41
C ARG A 276 15.83 -5.32 23.34
N GLY A 277 16.47 -5.57 24.48
CA GLY A 277 17.91 -5.44 24.61
C GLY A 277 18.64 -6.15 23.48
N SER A 278 19.67 -5.48 22.95
CA SER A 278 20.62 -6.06 22.00
C SER A 278 21.02 -7.45 22.47
N ARG A 279 20.65 -8.47 21.69
CA ARG A 279 21.22 -9.80 21.86
C ARG A 279 22.69 -9.70 21.41
N GLU A 280 23.59 -9.74 22.39
CA GLU A 280 25.02 -9.95 22.19
C GLU A 280 25.28 -11.32 21.54
#